data_8f5efe2faf8df7ff8cfd46d1439e9db4
#
_entry.id   8f5efe2faf8df7ff8cfd46d1439e9db4
#
_cell.length_a   1.000
_cell.length_b   1.000
_cell.length_c   1.000
_cell.angle_alpha   90.00
_cell.angle_beta   90.00
_cell.angle_gamma   90.00
#
_symmetry.space_group_name_H-M   'P 1'
#
loop_
_entity.id
_entity.type
_entity.pdbx_description
1 polymer ?
#
loop_
_entity_poly.entity_id
_entity_poly.type
_entity_poly.pdbx_seq_one_letter_code
_entity_poly.pdbx_strand_id
1 'polypeptide(L)'
;MKFGVMLGVLNPAFHLEVTLEAERLGFESVWLPEHLVFPVDMSGSPHPGQDMPPVPPETPLFDCFAYLSFLAGKTSTIRLGSNVYLLGLRHPFVAARAIQTFDMVSGGRAEVGIGAGWLRQEWTAAGLDPRTRGRRLDEALAVCKRLWAEETVEHRGEFYEFEAVRFEPKPVQRPHPPIHVGGEADAALSRAARSGDGWMGMMHDLASAAESIGKLRRMTEEAGRDPDGLEVSLGGRVEDAEDIERWAELGVDRLMVAPWKRSPEAVDALERFAGRFIRA
;
A
#
# COMPACT_ATOMS: atom_id res chain seq x y z
N MET A 1 -4.23 15.64 9.86
CA MET A 1 -3.13 14.80 9.31
C MET A 1 -3.19 13.43 9.97
N LYS A 2 -3.19 12.33 9.19
CA LYS A 2 -3.05 10.96 9.68
C LYS A 2 -1.57 10.57 9.70
N PHE A 3 -1.17 9.67 10.61
CA PHE A 3 0.19 9.13 10.66
C PHE A 3 0.13 7.61 10.54
N GLY A 4 0.80 7.08 9.50
CA GLY A 4 0.96 5.65 9.26
C GLY A 4 2.39 5.19 9.56
N VAL A 5 2.55 4.06 10.24
CA VAL A 5 3.87 3.49 10.58
C VAL A 5 4.31 2.50 9.52
N MET A 6 5.51 2.69 8.94
CA MET A 6 6.09 1.79 7.95
C MET A 6 6.85 0.64 8.63
N LEU A 7 6.38 -0.60 8.47
CA LEU A 7 7.04 -1.78 9.03
C LEU A 7 8.22 -2.28 8.17
N GLY A 8 8.31 -1.86 6.90
CA GLY A 8 9.28 -2.37 5.93
C GLY A 8 10.75 -2.14 6.26
N VAL A 9 11.05 -1.14 7.07
CA VAL A 9 12.41 -0.82 7.53
C VAL A 9 12.71 -1.39 8.91
N LEU A 10 11.82 -2.24 9.43
CA LEU A 10 11.90 -2.82 10.76
C LEU A 10 12.25 -4.32 10.66
N ASN A 11 13.12 -4.80 11.56
CA ASN A 11 13.31 -6.24 11.71
C ASN A 11 11.97 -6.88 12.12
N PRO A 12 11.52 -7.95 11.43
CA PRO A 12 10.23 -8.59 11.70
C PRO A 12 9.98 -9.02 13.14
N ALA A 13 11.04 -9.29 13.93
CA ALA A 13 10.91 -9.61 15.35
C ALA A 13 10.23 -8.49 16.17
N PHE A 14 10.27 -7.25 15.68
CA PHE A 14 9.67 -6.09 16.34
C PHE A 14 8.29 -5.68 15.77
N HIS A 15 7.83 -6.29 14.69
CA HIS A 15 6.59 -5.88 14.03
C HIS A 15 5.37 -5.89 14.95
N LEU A 16 5.19 -6.96 15.74
CA LEU A 16 4.06 -7.07 16.66
C LEU A 16 4.13 -6.00 17.76
N GLU A 17 5.28 -5.86 18.41
CA GLU A 17 5.48 -4.90 19.50
C GLU A 17 5.24 -3.47 19.02
N VAL A 18 5.84 -3.10 17.88
CA VAL A 18 5.67 -1.78 17.26
C VAL A 18 4.23 -1.53 16.82
N THR A 19 3.53 -2.56 16.32
CA THR A 19 2.11 -2.42 15.94
C THR A 19 1.22 -2.15 17.16
N LEU A 20 1.42 -2.89 18.25
CA LEU A 20 0.66 -2.69 19.50
C LEU A 20 0.94 -1.31 20.09
N GLU A 21 2.19 -0.89 20.06
CA GLU A 21 2.57 0.42 20.56
C GLU A 21 2.04 1.57 19.69
N ALA A 22 2.07 1.41 18.37
CA ALA A 22 1.48 2.37 17.45
C ALA A 22 -0.04 2.55 17.72
N GLU A 23 -0.77 1.45 17.95
CA GLU A 23 -2.18 1.51 18.35
C GLU A 23 -2.37 2.26 19.66
N ARG A 24 -1.58 1.94 20.70
CA ARG A 24 -1.64 2.59 22.02
C ARG A 24 -1.37 4.09 21.94
N LEU A 25 -0.48 4.49 21.06
CA LEU A 25 -0.06 5.88 20.88
C LEU A 25 -1.00 6.70 19.99
N GLY A 26 -1.94 6.05 19.28
CA GLY A 26 -2.92 6.72 18.43
C GLY A 26 -2.48 6.96 16.99
N PHE A 27 -1.48 6.20 16.51
CA PHE A 27 -1.22 6.16 15.07
C PHE A 27 -2.43 5.58 14.35
N GLU A 28 -2.72 6.11 13.16
CA GLU A 28 -3.91 5.71 12.43
C GLU A 28 -3.74 4.34 11.79
N SER A 29 -2.54 3.99 11.31
CA SER A 29 -2.31 2.76 10.56
C SER A 29 -0.88 2.24 10.69
N VAL A 30 -0.71 0.94 10.36
CA VAL A 30 0.59 0.30 10.11
C VAL A 30 0.61 -0.30 8.71
N TRP A 31 1.78 -0.32 8.05
CA TRP A 31 1.92 -0.71 6.65
C TRP A 31 3.05 -1.70 6.46
N LEU A 32 2.72 -2.85 5.86
CA LEU A 32 3.64 -3.94 5.59
C LEU A 32 4.01 -3.98 4.10
N PRO A 33 5.32 -3.97 3.74
CA PRO A 33 5.73 -4.18 2.36
C PRO A 33 5.50 -5.63 1.93
N GLU A 34 5.50 -5.86 0.61
CA GLU A 34 5.31 -7.18 0.05
C GLU A 34 6.25 -7.43 -1.14
N HIS A 35 6.82 -8.60 -1.14
CA HIS A 35 7.41 -9.27 -2.30
C HIS A 35 7.05 -10.76 -2.24
N LEU A 36 6.97 -11.40 -3.39
CA LEU A 36 6.73 -12.84 -3.47
C LEU A 36 8.03 -13.61 -3.23
N VAL A 37 9.11 -13.15 -3.87
CA VAL A 37 10.48 -13.68 -3.72
C VAL A 37 11.50 -12.57 -4.01
N PHE A 38 12.69 -12.68 -3.40
CA PHE A 38 13.84 -11.91 -3.84
C PHE A 38 14.79 -12.79 -4.66
N PRO A 39 15.01 -12.48 -5.94
CA PRO A 39 16.08 -13.09 -6.72
C PRO A 39 17.45 -12.77 -6.11
N VAL A 40 18.39 -13.73 -6.20
CA VAL A 40 19.78 -13.52 -5.71
C VAL A 40 20.43 -12.35 -6.45
N ASP A 41 20.20 -12.23 -7.75
CA ASP A 41 20.63 -11.08 -8.56
C ASP A 41 19.43 -10.16 -8.82
N MET A 42 19.44 -8.99 -8.20
CA MET A 42 18.46 -7.92 -8.39
C MET A 42 18.99 -6.78 -9.26
N SER A 43 20.15 -6.96 -9.91
CA SER A 43 20.74 -5.97 -10.80
C SER A 43 19.83 -5.68 -12.00
N GLY A 44 19.91 -4.47 -12.55
CA GLY A 44 19.09 -4.06 -13.71
C GLY A 44 17.60 -3.83 -13.41
N SER A 45 17.20 -3.89 -12.15
CA SER A 45 15.88 -3.46 -11.67
C SER A 45 16.06 -2.52 -10.47
N PRO A 46 16.62 -1.34 -10.65
CA PRO A 46 16.84 -0.40 -9.55
C PRO A 46 15.48 0.04 -8.99
N HIS A 47 15.43 0.14 -7.67
CA HIS A 47 14.29 0.73 -6.99
C HIS A 47 14.16 2.21 -7.40
N PRO A 48 12.97 2.74 -7.64
CA PRO A 48 12.79 4.15 -7.99
C PRO A 48 13.51 5.07 -6.99
N GLY A 49 14.35 5.98 -7.52
CA GLY A 49 15.13 6.92 -6.71
C GLY A 49 16.39 6.35 -6.04
N GLN A 50 16.77 5.10 -6.35
CA GLN A 50 17.99 4.47 -5.81
C GLN A 50 18.73 3.68 -6.89
N ASP A 51 20.08 3.74 -6.85
CA ASP A 51 20.94 2.98 -7.76
C ASP A 51 21.06 1.50 -7.37
N MET A 52 20.79 1.19 -6.12
CA MET A 52 20.89 -0.18 -5.55
C MET A 52 19.54 -0.64 -5.01
N PRO A 53 19.27 -1.95 -4.99
CA PRO A 53 18.11 -2.49 -4.30
C PRO A 53 18.06 -2.03 -2.85
N PRO A 54 16.87 -1.68 -2.31
CA PRO A 54 16.73 -1.12 -0.97
C PRO A 54 17.01 -2.13 0.15
N VAL A 55 16.99 -3.41 -0.16
CA VAL A 55 17.15 -4.52 0.80
C VAL A 55 17.99 -5.64 0.19
N PRO A 56 18.74 -6.41 1.02
CA PRO A 56 19.46 -7.59 0.56
C PRO A 56 18.48 -8.74 0.23
N PRO A 57 18.90 -9.70 -0.64
CA PRO A 57 18.03 -10.80 -1.05
C PRO A 57 17.67 -11.78 0.10
N GLU A 58 18.43 -11.77 1.19
CA GLU A 58 18.14 -12.55 2.40
C GLU A 58 17.10 -11.94 3.32
N THR A 59 16.54 -10.78 2.97
CA THR A 59 15.51 -10.11 3.77
C THR A 59 14.31 -11.04 3.95
N PRO A 60 13.86 -11.29 5.21
CA PRO A 60 12.72 -12.15 5.46
C PRO A 60 11.43 -11.58 4.84
N LEU A 61 10.72 -12.43 4.12
CA LEU A 61 9.42 -12.13 3.52
C LEU A 61 8.32 -12.95 4.17
N PHE A 62 7.14 -12.35 4.26
CA PHE A 62 5.93 -13.01 4.73
C PHE A 62 4.83 -12.85 3.69
N ASP A 63 3.88 -13.79 3.64
CA ASP A 63 2.61 -13.51 2.94
C ASP A 63 1.95 -12.32 3.62
N CYS A 64 1.71 -11.27 2.82
CA CYS A 64 1.31 -9.97 3.33
C CYS A 64 0.00 -10.05 4.12
N PHE A 65 -1.06 -10.66 3.54
CA PHE A 65 -2.37 -10.67 4.19
C PHE A 65 -2.49 -11.72 5.28
N ALA A 66 -1.74 -12.83 5.21
CA ALA A 66 -1.64 -13.77 6.32
C ALA A 66 -1.02 -13.11 7.55
N TYR A 67 0.08 -12.36 7.34
CA TYR A 67 0.75 -11.68 8.44
C TYR A 67 -0.06 -10.47 8.97
N LEU A 68 -0.66 -9.67 8.10
CA LEU A 68 -1.55 -8.57 8.51
C LEU A 68 -2.78 -9.10 9.25
N SER A 69 -3.31 -10.28 8.89
CA SER A 69 -4.40 -10.93 9.63
C SER A 69 -3.98 -11.35 11.04
N PHE A 70 -2.74 -11.81 11.21
CA PHE A 70 -2.18 -12.08 12.55
C PHE A 70 -2.12 -10.80 13.39
N LEU A 71 -1.61 -9.70 12.84
CA LEU A 71 -1.56 -8.40 13.52
C LEU A 71 -2.98 -7.87 13.84
N ALA A 72 -3.93 -8.06 12.91
CA ALA A 72 -5.32 -7.68 13.11
C ALA A 72 -5.96 -8.40 14.31
N GLY A 73 -5.62 -9.69 14.50
CA GLY A 73 -6.08 -10.47 15.66
C GLY A 73 -5.44 -10.08 16.99
N LYS A 74 -4.43 -9.19 16.99
CA LYS A 74 -3.75 -8.67 18.18
C LYS A 74 -4.09 -7.20 18.49
N THR A 75 -4.79 -6.53 17.58
CA THR A 75 -5.15 -5.11 17.64
C THR A 75 -6.66 -4.93 17.54
N SER A 76 -7.17 -3.75 17.87
CA SER A 76 -8.60 -3.48 17.93
C SER A 76 -9.05 -2.29 17.06
N THR A 77 -8.22 -1.28 16.90
CA THR A 77 -8.60 0.01 16.29
C THR A 77 -7.69 0.44 15.15
N ILE A 78 -6.39 0.15 15.24
CA ILE A 78 -5.42 0.57 14.23
C ILE A 78 -5.74 -0.06 12.87
N ARG A 79 -5.68 0.72 11.80
CA ARG A 79 -5.83 0.21 10.44
C ARG A 79 -4.54 -0.48 10.00
N LEU A 80 -4.66 -1.47 9.13
CA LEU A 80 -3.53 -2.27 8.69
C LEU A 80 -3.52 -2.31 7.16
N GLY A 81 -2.36 -2.03 6.58
CA GLY A 81 -2.26 -1.89 5.14
C GLY A 81 -1.06 -2.58 4.51
N SER A 82 -1.19 -2.89 3.21
CA SER A 82 -0.07 -3.34 2.37
C SER A 82 0.62 -2.15 1.68
N ASN A 83 1.95 -2.15 1.61
CA ASN A 83 2.74 -1.08 0.98
C ASN A 83 3.90 -1.66 0.15
N VAL A 84 3.66 -2.16 -1.03
CA VAL A 84 2.38 -2.39 -1.73
C VAL A 84 2.25 -3.85 -2.16
N TYR A 85 1.04 -4.37 -2.19
CA TYR A 85 0.75 -5.73 -2.66
C TYR A 85 0.88 -5.83 -4.18
N LEU A 86 1.64 -6.82 -4.67
CA LEU A 86 1.88 -7.03 -6.09
C LEU A 86 0.74 -7.85 -6.70
N LEU A 87 -0.42 -7.21 -6.82
CA LEU A 87 -1.68 -7.84 -7.23
C LEU A 87 -1.57 -8.63 -8.55
N GLY A 88 -0.84 -8.08 -9.55
CA GLY A 88 -0.70 -8.70 -10.86
C GLY A 88 0.19 -9.96 -10.89
N LEU A 89 0.92 -10.30 -9.82
CA LEU A 89 1.68 -11.55 -9.70
C LEU A 89 0.80 -12.76 -9.38
N ARG A 90 -0.48 -12.55 -9.07
CA ARG A 90 -1.41 -13.59 -8.62
C ARG A 90 -2.66 -13.63 -9.49
N HIS A 91 -3.33 -14.78 -9.51
CA HIS A 91 -4.66 -14.86 -10.08
C HIS A 91 -5.62 -13.99 -9.26
N PRO A 92 -6.52 -13.18 -9.87
CA PRO A 92 -7.41 -12.27 -9.15
C PRO A 92 -8.30 -12.96 -8.12
N PHE A 93 -8.69 -14.22 -8.32
CA PHE A 93 -9.44 -14.98 -7.30
C PHE A 93 -8.65 -15.18 -6.01
N VAL A 94 -7.34 -15.48 -6.13
CA VAL A 94 -6.48 -15.66 -4.95
C VAL A 94 -6.31 -14.34 -4.21
N ALA A 95 -5.98 -13.28 -4.95
CA ALA A 95 -5.80 -11.95 -4.39
C ALA A 95 -7.09 -11.40 -3.77
N ALA A 96 -8.22 -11.47 -4.50
CA ALA A 96 -9.51 -11.02 -4.01
C ALA A 96 -9.92 -11.76 -2.73
N ARG A 97 -9.66 -13.08 -2.66
CA ARG A 97 -9.98 -13.89 -1.48
C ARG A 97 -9.11 -13.52 -0.27
N ALA A 98 -7.81 -13.32 -0.48
CA ALA A 98 -6.89 -12.92 0.58
C ALA A 98 -7.28 -11.55 1.17
N ILE A 99 -7.52 -10.56 0.31
CA ILE A 99 -7.93 -9.20 0.70
C ILE A 99 -9.28 -9.21 1.42
N GLN A 100 -10.28 -9.90 0.86
CA GLN A 100 -11.61 -10.02 1.46
C GLN A 100 -11.56 -10.70 2.84
N THR A 101 -10.79 -11.77 2.97
CA THR A 101 -10.62 -12.47 4.25
C THR A 101 -9.95 -11.56 5.27
N PHE A 102 -8.89 -10.87 4.87
CA PHE A 102 -8.21 -9.90 5.72
C PHE A 102 -9.14 -8.77 6.18
N ASP A 103 -9.98 -8.24 5.28
CA ASP A 103 -10.96 -7.21 5.64
C ASP A 103 -11.96 -7.71 6.68
N MET A 104 -12.44 -8.94 6.52
CA MET A 104 -13.37 -9.57 7.49
C MET A 104 -12.72 -9.81 8.85
N VAL A 105 -11.53 -10.41 8.89
CA VAL A 105 -10.89 -10.75 10.18
C VAL A 105 -10.36 -9.52 10.91
N SER A 106 -10.09 -8.43 10.18
CA SER A 106 -9.76 -7.14 10.77
C SER A 106 -10.98 -6.32 11.22
N GLY A 107 -12.20 -6.78 10.89
CA GLY A 107 -13.43 -6.04 11.19
C GLY A 107 -13.55 -4.73 10.39
N GLY A 108 -13.09 -4.72 9.13
CA GLY A 108 -13.16 -3.54 8.25
C GLY A 108 -12.03 -2.52 8.47
N ARG A 109 -10.89 -2.95 9.05
CA ARG A 109 -9.69 -2.11 9.24
C ARG A 109 -8.65 -2.27 8.13
N ALA A 110 -8.96 -3.02 7.06
CA ALA A 110 -8.07 -3.25 5.95
C ALA A 110 -7.84 -1.98 5.11
N GLU A 111 -6.59 -1.73 4.74
CA GLU A 111 -6.14 -0.78 3.73
C GLU A 111 -5.33 -1.53 2.68
N VAL A 112 -5.59 -1.32 1.41
CA VAL A 112 -4.98 -2.14 0.35
C VAL A 112 -4.14 -1.26 -0.57
N GLY A 113 -2.86 -1.15 -0.25
CA GLY A 113 -1.90 -0.58 -1.18
C GLY A 113 -1.52 -1.61 -2.24
N ILE A 114 -1.63 -1.25 -3.52
CA ILE A 114 -1.29 -2.09 -4.66
C ILE A 114 -0.25 -1.45 -5.57
N GLY A 115 0.58 -2.26 -6.21
CA GLY A 115 1.59 -1.78 -7.13
C GLY A 115 1.94 -2.78 -8.22
N ALA A 116 2.56 -2.27 -9.31
CA ALA A 116 3.05 -3.12 -10.39
C ALA A 116 4.40 -3.78 -10.05
N GLY A 117 5.05 -3.37 -8.96
CA GLY A 117 6.38 -3.84 -8.60
C GLY A 117 7.51 -3.23 -9.45
N TRP A 118 8.65 -3.05 -8.83
CA TRP A 118 9.86 -2.53 -9.48
C TRP A 118 10.81 -3.65 -9.96
N LEU A 119 10.79 -4.81 -9.27
CA LEU A 119 11.73 -5.91 -9.43
C LEU A 119 11.31 -6.84 -10.59
N ARG A 120 11.94 -6.64 -11.77
CA ARG A 120 11.59 -7.41 -12.98
C ARG A 120 11.88 -8.90 -12.86
N GLN A 121 12.97 -9.25 -12.16
CA GLN A 121 13.38 -10.63 -11.97
C GLN A 121 12.37 -11.42 -11.13
N GLU A 122 11.66 -10.78 -10.20
CA GLU A 122 10.58 -11.40 -9.44
C GLU A 122 9.43 -11.84 -10.35
N TRP A 123 9.04 -10.99 -11.31
CA TRP A 123 8.05 -11.33 -12.33
C TRP A 123 8.48 -12.53 -13.18
N THR A 124 9.75 -12.55 -13.62
CA THR A 124 10.32 -13.66 -14.39
C THR A 124 10.36 -14.94 -13.56
N ALA A 125 10.76 -14.87 -12.28
CA ALA A 125 10.77 -16.00 -11.37
C ALA A 125 9.38 -16.59 -11.13
N ALA A 126 8.34 -15.74 -11.15
CA ALA A 126 6.94 -16.13 -11.08
C ALA A 126 6.38 -16.68 -12.42
N GLY A 127 7.21 -16.80 -13.47
CA GLY A 127 6.81 -17.29 -14.79
C GLY A 127 6.01 -16.27 -15.62
N LEU A 128 6.10 -14.98 -15.30
CA LEU A 128 5.34 -13.91 -15.95
C LEU A 128 6.28 -12.93 -16.69
N ASP A 129 5.79 -12.36 -17.80
CA ASP A 129 6.53 -11.31 -18.52
C ASP A 129 6.45 -9.97 -17.75
N PRO A 130 7.57 -9.42 -17.25
CA PRO A 130 7.59 -8.17 -16.51
C PRO A 130 7.11 -6.95 -17.31
N ARG A 131 7.08 -7.02 -18.65
CA ARG A 131 6.53 -5.95 -19.51
C ARG A 131 5.01 -5.87 -19.43
N THR A 132 4.35 -6.92 -18.99
CA THR A 132 2.89 -6.96 -18.85
C THR A 132 2.39 -6.50 -17.48
N ARG A 133 3.30 -6.24 -16.52
CA ARG A 133 2.97 -6.01 -15.09
C ARG A 133 1.89 -4.94 -14.83
N GLY A 134 1.96 -3.82 -15.56
CA GLY A 134 0.96 -2.74 -15.42
C GLY A 134 -0.42 -3.15 -15.91
N ARG A 135 -0.49 -3.76 -17.11
CA ARG A 135 -1.77 -4.23 -17.69
C ARG A 135 -2.39 -5.37 -16.90
N ARG A 136 -1.55 -6.31 -16.38
CA ARG A 136 -2.03 -7.38 -15.48
C ARG A 136 -2.58 -6.81 -14.17
N LEU A 137 -1.93 -5.79 -13.60
CA LEU A 137 -2.43 -5.10 -12.42
C LEU A 137 -3.77 -4.43 -12.70
N ASP A 138 -3.90 -3.73 -13.81
CA ASP A 138 -5.12 -3.03 -14.21
C ASP A 138 -6.29 -4.02 -14.37
N GLU A 139 -6.09 -5.12 -15.09
CA GLU A 139 -7.11 -6.15 -15.30
C GLU A 139 -7.46 -6.88 -14.00
N ALA A 140 -6.44 -7.29 -13.22
CA ALA A 140 -6.67 -7.95 -11.93
C ALA A 140 -7.46 -7.07 -10.95
N LEU A 141 -7.15 -5.76 -10.88
CA LEU A 141 -7.88 -4.82 -10.04
C LEU A 141 -9.35 -4.70 -10.46
N ALA A 142 -9.61 -4.56 -11.76
CA ALA A 142 -10.96 -4.49 -12.29
C ALA A 142 -11.77 -5.75 -11.94
N VAL A 143 -11.18 -6.93 -12.11
CA VAL A 143 -11.81 -8.21 -11.73
C VAL A 143 -12.06 -8.27 -10.22
N CYS A 144 -11.08 -7.92 -9.39
CA CYS A 144 -11.24 -7.94 -7.93
C CYS A 144 -12.39 -7.03 -7.46
N LYS A 145 -12.46 -5.80 -7.98
CA LYS A 145 -13.55 -4.86 -7.63
C LYS A 145 -14.93 -5.42 -7.98
N ARG A 146 -15.06 -6.05 -9.16
CA ARG A 146 -16.31 -6.72 -9.55
C ARG A 146 -16.65 -7.89 -8.64
N LEU A 147 -15.67 -8.75 -8.30
CA LEU A 147 -15.86 -9.88 -7.38
C LEU A 147 -16.37 -9.42 -6.01
N TRP A 148 -15.91 -8.28 -5.50
CA TRP A 148 -16.34 -7.75 -4.21
C TRP A 148 -17.71 -7.06 -4.23
N ALA A 149 -18.13 -6.52 -5.37
CA ALA A 149 -19.33 -5.70 -5.49
C ALA A 149 -20.52 -6.43 -6.14
N GLU A 150 -20.27 -7.23 -7.19
CA GLU A 150 -21.31 -7.85 -8.01
C GLU A 150 -21.72 -9.23 -7.48
N GLU A 151 -22.97 -9.64 -7.69
CA GLU A 151 -23.48 -10.96 -7.29
C GLU A 151 -22.86 -12.08 -8.12
N THR A 152 -22.75 -11.86 -9.41
CA THR A 152 -22.20 -12.82 -10.38
C THR A 152 -21.24 -12.10 -11.31
N VAL A 153 -20.07 -12.67 -11.51
CA VAL A 153 -19.01 -12.10 -12.35
C VAL A 153 -18.57 -13.13 -13.37
N GLU A 154 -18.57 -12.73 -14.64
CA GLU A 154 -17.85 -13.40 -15.72
C GLU A 154 -16.82 -12.43 -16.28
N HIS A 155 -15.75 -12.93 -16.87
CA HIS A 155 -14.69 -12.07 -17.41
C HIS A 155 -14.04 -12.70 -18.65
N ARG A 156 -13.77 -11.85 -19.65
CA ARG A 156 -12.95 -12.15 -20.82
C ARG A 156 -12.02 -10.98 -21.07
N GLY A 157 -10.75 -11.18 -20.73
CA GLY A 157 -9.72 -10.16 -20.81
C GLY A 157 -8.45 -10.65 -21.50
N GLU A 158 -7.39 -9.88 -21.37
CA GLU A 158 -6.10 -10.23 -21.96
C GLU A 158 -5.38 -11.34 -21.18
N PHE A 159 -5.54 -11.35 -19.85
CA PHE A 159 -4.78 -12.20 -18.94
C PHE A 159 -5.64 -13.18 -18.16
N TYR A 160 -6.93 -12.88 -18.01
CA TYR A 160 -7.86 -13.70 -17.25
C TYR A 160 -9.13 -13.93 -18.03
N GLU A 161 -9.61 -15.18 -18.04
CA GLU A 161 -10.88 -15.55 -18.66
C GLU A 161 -11.55 -16.60 -17.78
N PHE A 162 -12.84 -16.39 -17.45
CA PHE A 162 -13.63 -17.34 -16.69
C PHE A 162 -15.13 -17.11 -16.92
N GLU A 163 -15.89 -18.21 -16.90
CA GLU A 163 -17.34 -18.19 -16.94
C GLU A 163 -17.91 -17.64 -15.62
N ALA A 164 -19.23 -17.41 -15.60
CA ALA A 164 -19.93 -16.81 -14.46
C ALA A 164 -19.66 -17.51 -13.13
N VAL A 165 -19.15 -16.76 -12.15
CA VAL A 165 -18.86 -17.22 -10.80
C VAL A 165 -19.54 -16.35 -9.77
N ARG A 166 -19.81 -16.92 -8.59
CA ARG A 166 -20.15 -16.17 -7.38
C ARG A 166 -18.95 -16.09 -6.45
N PHE A 167 -18.78 -14.96 -5.81
CA PHE A 167 -17.68 -14.71 -4.89
C PHE A 167 -18.21 -14.25 -3.54
N GLU A 168 -18.39 -15.22 -2.63
CA GLU A 168 -18.91 -14.98 -1.29
C GLU A 168 -17.91 -15.47 -0.21
N PRO A 169 -17.97 -14.86 1.02
CA PRO A 169 -18.72 -13.64 1.37
C PRO A 169 -18.09 -12.39 0.73
N LYS A 170 -18.83 -11.28 0.72
CA LYS A 170 -18.29 -9.98 0.31
C LYS A 170 -17.46 -9.38 1.46
N PRO A 171 -16.54 -8.41 1.18
CA PRO A 171 -15.83 -7.66 2.22
C PRO A 171 -16.79 -6.98 3.21
N VAL A 172 -16.31 -6.63 4.40
CA VAL A 172 -17.04 -5.80 5.37
C VAL A 172 -17.18 -4.36 4.84
N GLN A 173 -16.07 -3.79 4.36
CA GLN A 173 -16.04 -2.45 3.78
C GLN A 173 -16.72 -2.45 2.39
N ARG A 174 -17.53 -1.44 2.11
CA ARG A 174 -18.33 -1.33 0.87
C ARG A 174 -17.93 -0.10 0.07
N PRO A 175 -17.84 -0.21 -1.26
CA PRO A 175 -18.03 -1.41 -2.11
C PRO A 175 -16.90 -2.42 -2.01
N HIS A 176 -15.75 -2.02 -1.48
CA HIS A 176 -14.53 -2.82 -1.22
C HIS A 176 -13.64 -2.08 -0.21
N PRO A 177 -12.61 -2.73 0.38
CA PRO A 177 -11.59 -2.04 1.16
C PRO A 177 -10.93 -0.93 0.33
N PRO A 178 -10.51 0.20 0.94
CA PRO A 178 -9.83 1.28 0.22
C PRO A 178 -8.60 0.79 -0.54
N ILE A 179 -8.48 1.20 -1.81
CA ILE A 179 -7.40 0.81 -2.71
C ILE A 179 -6.48 2.00 -2.95
N HIS A 180 -5.25 1.91 -2.44
CA HIS A 180 -4.20 2.90 -2.64
C HIS A 180 -3.22 2.42 -3.70
N VAL A 181 -3.03 3.20 -4.75
CA VAL A 181 -2.09 2.82 -5.83
C VAL A 181 -0.71 3.39 -5.53
N GLY A 182 0.29 2.51 -5.42
CA GLY A 182 1.68 2.89 -5.18
C GLY A 182 2.49 3.10 -6.46
N GLY A 183 3.43 4.02 -6.40
CA GLY A 183 4.43 4.30 -7.42
C GLY A 183 4.47 5.74 -7.88
N GLU A 184 5.64 6.12 -8.47
CA GLU A 184 6.00 7.50 -8.82
C GLU A 184 5.80 7.82 -10.31
N ALA A 185 5.73 6.79 -11.15
CA ALA A 185 5.63 7.00 -12.60
C ALA A 185 4.23 7.48 -12.99
N ASP A 186 4.13 8.25 -14.07
CA ASP A 186 2.85 8.74 -14.62
C ASP A 186 1.83 7.61 -14.82
N ALA A 187 2.28 6.40 -15.16
CA ALA A 187 1.41 5.23 -15.26
C ALA A 187 0.78 4.81 -13.91
N ALA A 188 1.48 5.02 -12.78
CA ALA A 188 0.95 4.76 -11.45
C ALA A 188 -0.03 5.87 -11.03
N LEU A 189 0.34 7.13 -11.24
CA LEU A 189 -0.55 8.28 -10.99
C LEU A 189 -1.84 8.17 -11.81
N SER A 190 -1.73 7.86 -13.11
CA SER A 190 -2.90 7.64 -13.97
C SER A 190 -3.78 6.48 -13.51
N ARG A 191 -3.20 5.41 -12.95
CA ARG A 191 -3.95 4.28 -12.37
C ARG A 191 -4.67 4.71 -11.10
N ALA A 192 -4.00 5.44 -10.20
CA ALA A 192 -4.62 6.02 -9.01
C ALA A 192 -5.81 6.90 -9.39
N ALA A 193 -5.60 7.81 -10.33
CA ALA A 193 -6.61 8.73 -10.86
C ALA A 193 -7.86 8.02 -11.41
N ARG A 194 -7.67 6.93 -12.18
CA ARG A 194 -8.79 6.22 -12.81
C ARG A 194 -9.46 5.19 -11.90
N SER A 195 -8.71 4.55 -11.03
CA SER A 195 -9.16 3.30 -10.40
C SER A 195 -8.82 3.17 -8.92
N GLY A 196 -8.02 4.08 -8.33
CA GLY A 196 -7.69 4.07 -6.91
C GLY A 196 -8.70 4.83 -6.06
N ASP A 197 -8.69 4.58 -4.76
CA ASP A 197 -9.31 5.43 -3.73
C ASP A 197 -8.26 6.35 -3.10
N GLY A 198 -6.97 6.09 -3.38
CA GLY A 198 -5.86 6.92 -2.99
C GLY A 198 -4.59 6.63 -3.78
N TRP A 199 -3.59 7.47 -3.56
CA TRP A 199 -2.23 7.31 -4.06
C TRP A 199 -1.24 7.19 -2.91
N MET A 200 -0.29 6.24 -3.04
CA MET A 200 0.84 6.06 -2.14
C MET A 200 2.14 6.41 -2.85
N GLY A 201 2.67 7.58 -2.53
CA GLY A 201 4.01 7.98 -2.96
C GLY A 201 5.09 7.47 -2.00
N MET A 202 6.33 7.54 -2.48
CA MET A 202 7.51 7.21 -1.69
C MET A 202 7.92 8.39 -0.79
N MET A 203 9.23 8.51 -0.50
CA MET A 203 9.76 9.64 0.24
C MET A 203 9.80 10.88 -0.66
N HIS A 204 9.13 11.93 -0.21
CA HIS A 204 9.09 13.24 -0.88
C HIS A 204 9.61 14.34 0.02
N ASP A 205 10.08 15.42 -0.60
CA ASP A 205 10.08 16.76 -0.03
C ASP A 205 8.82 17.52 -0.49
N LEU A 206 8.58 18.68 0.07
CA LEU A 206 7.39 19.49 -0.23
C LEU A 206 7.28 19.86 -1.71
N ALA A 207 8.42 20.10 -2.39
CA ALA A 207 8.43 20.50 -3.80
C ALA A 207 8.05 19.33 -4.73
N SER A 208 8.66 18.16 -4.54
CA SER A 208 8.37 16.96 -5.31
C SER A 208 6.96 16.43 -5.03
N ALA A 209 6.47 16.57 -3.79
CA ALA A 209 5.10 16.24 -3.43
C ALA A 209 4.10 17.15 -4.17
N ALA A 210 4.33 18.47 -4.16
CA ALA A 210 3.46 19.43 -4.85
C ALA A 210 3.37 19.13 -6.36
N GLU A 211 4.50 18.78 -7.01
CA GLU A 211 4.51 18.40 -8.42
C GLU A 211 3.68 17.12 -8.67
N SER A 212 3.91 16.06 -7.89
CA SER A 212 3.24 14.78 -8.07
C SER A 212 1.74 14.87 -7.76
N ILE A 213 1.35 15.57 -6.68
CA ILE A 213 -0.05 15.83 -6.33
C ILE A 213 -0.73 16.66 -7.42
N GLY A 214 -0.05 17.69 -7.95
CA GLY A 214 -0.58 18.48 -9.06
C GLY A 214 -0.82 17.67 -10.33
N LYS A 215 0.07 16.71 -10.65
CA LYS A 215 -0.14 15.75 -11.75
C LYS A 215 -1.33 14.82 -11.48
N LEU A 216 -1.39 14.26 -10.27
CA LEU A 216 -2.47 13.36 -9.86
C LEU A 216 -3.83 14.03 -9.98
N ARG A 217 -3.97 15.27 -9.48
CA ARG A 217 -5.23 16.03 -9.55
C ARG A 217 -5.68 16.24 -10.99
N ARG A 218 -4.79 16.71 -11.88
CA ARG A 218 -5.12 16.86 -13.30
C ARG A 218 -5.55 15.55 -13.96
N MET A 219 -4.83 14.44 -13.72
CA MET A 219 -5.19 13.14 -14.27
C MET A 219 -6.53 12.63 -13.74
N THR A 220 -6.89 12.99 -12.50
CA THR A 220 -8.17 12.63 -11.88
C THR A 220 -9.33 13.40 -12.51
N GLU A 221 -9.15 14.70 -12.74
CA GLU A 221 -10.10 15.53 -13.48
C GLU A 221 -10.30 15.04 -14.92
N GLU A 222 -9.19 14.71 -15.63
CA GLU A 222 -9.23 14.13 -16.98
C GLU A 222 -9.94 12.77 -17.02
N ALA A 223 -9.89 12.00 -15.93
CA ALA A 223 -10.63 10.75 -15.76
C ALA A 223 -12.12 10.96 -15.37
N GLY A 224 -12.57 12.20 -15.24
CA GLY A 224 -13.95 12.56 -14.87
C GLY A 224 -14.27 12.27 -13.40
N ARG A 225 -13.27 12.25 -12.52
CA ARG A 225 -13.42 12.02 -11.08
C ARG A 225 -13.08 13.27 -10.29
N ASP A 226 -13.60 13.34 -9.07
CA ASP A 226 -13.28 14.40 -8.12
C ASP A 226 -11.84 14.20 -7.57
N PRO A 227 -10.92 15.15 -7.80
CA PRO A 227 -9.55 15.05 -7.28
C PRO A 227 -9.48 15.14 -5.75
N ASP A 228 -10.45 15.76 -5.08
CA ASP A 228 -10.50 15.82 -3.62
C ASP A 228 -11.03 14.52 -2.98
N GLY A 229 -11.53 13.59 -3.80
CA GLY A 229 -11.96 12.26 -3.38
C GLY A 229 -10.82 11.22 -3.30
N LEU A 230 -9.56 11.58 -3.63
CA LEU A 230 -8.41 10.68 -3.55
C LEU A 230 -7.57 10.95 -2.32
N GLU A 231 -7.39 9.94 -1.47
CA GLU A 231 -6.49 10.03 -0.32
C GLU A 231 -5.02 10.00 -0.76
N VAL A 232 -4.23 10.95 -0.32
CA VAL A 232 -2.79 11.05 -0.60
C VAL A 232 -1.99 10.62 0.61
N SER A 233 -1.23 9.53 0.46
CA SER A 233 -0.31 9.00 1.49
C SER A 233 1.12 9.09 1.00
N LEU A 234 2.01 9.77 1.72
CA LEU A 234 3.40 9.98 1.35
C LEU A 234 4.35 9.68 2.51
N GLY A 235 5.55 9.18 2.19
CA GLY A 235 6.69 9.29 3.09
C GLY A 235 7.18 10.73 3.11
N GLY A 236 7.31 11.32 4.30
CA GLY A 236 7.77 12.69 4.45
C GLY A 236 8.51 12.89 5.77
N ARG A 237 9.32 13.95 5.84
CA ARG A 237 9.99 14.32 7.08
C ARG A 237 9.13 15.29 7.87
N VAL A 238 9.06 15.10 9.17
CA VAL A 238 8.38 15.97 10.13
C VAL A 238 9.38 16.30 11.24
N GLU A 239 9.76 17.56 11.35
CA GLU A 239 10.67 18.06 12.39
C GLU A 239 9.92 18.91 13.43
N ASP A 240 8.86 19.60 13.01
CA ASP A 240 8.02 20.43 13.87
C ASP A 240 6.54 20.43 13.42
N ALA A 241 5.70 21.18 14.12
CA ALA A 241 4.27 21.28 13.82
C ALA A 241 3.99 22.05 12.51
N GLU A 242 4.85 23.00 12.13
CA GLU A 242 4.72 23.77 10.90
C GLU A 242 4.91 22.87 9.67
N ASP A 243 5.77 21.86 9.75
CA ASP A 243 5.91 20.85 8.69
C ASP A 243 4.58 20.11 8.45
N ILE A 244 3.86 19.75 9.52
CA ILE A 244 2.55 19.07 9.41
C ILE A 244 1.53 19.95 8.70
N GLU A 245 1.51 21.25 9.02
CA GLU A 245 0.63 22.22 8.35
C GLU A 245 0.98 22.35 6.87
N ARG A 246 2.26 22.45 6.52
CA ARG A 246 2.72 22.50 5.12
C ARG A 246 2.33 21.26 4.33
N TRP A 247 2.48 20.06 4.91
CA TRP A 247 2.04 18.81 4.27
C TRP A 247 0.52 18.79 4.06
N ALA A 248 -0.26 19.23 5.05
CA ALA A 248 -1.72 19.30 4.95
C ALA A 248 -2.17 20.31 3.88
N GLU A 249 -1.53 21.48 3.79
CA GLU A 249 -1.81 22.51 2.77
C GLU A 249 -1.58 22.00 1.34
N LEU A 250 -0.62 21.08 1.16
CA LEU A 250 -0.40 20.41 -0.13
C LEU A 250 -1.47 19.38 -0.47
N GLY A 251 -2.34 19.02 0.48
CA GLY A 251 -3.36 17.99 0.29
C GLY A 251 -2.88 16.59 0.62
N VAL A 252 -1.87 16.44 1.47
CA VAL A 252 -1.46 15.14 2.02
C VAL A 252 -2.37 14.77 3.18
N ASP A 253 -3.00 13.60 3.11
CA ASP A 253 -3.91 13.09 4.14
C ASP A 253 -3.19 12.27 5.19
N ARG A 254 -2.19 11.48 4.76
CA ARG A 254 -1.41 10.58 5.62
C ARG A 254 0.09 10.71 5.37
N LEU A 255 0.84 10.94 6.45
CA LEU A 255 2.29 10.82 6.43
C LEU A 255 2.73 9.44 6.93
N MET A 256 3.52 8.77 6.09
CA MET A 256 4.11 7.46 6.36
C MET A 256 5.44 7.67 7.07
N VAL A 257 5.54 7.21 8.32
CA VAL A 257 6.70 7.49 9.18
C VAL A 257 7.40 6.22 9.67
N ALA A 258 8.72 6.33 9.85
CA ALA A 258 9.56 5.36 10.53
C ALA A 258 10.62 6.15 11.33
N PRO A 259 10.28 6.69 12.52
CA PRO A 259 11.11 7.69 13.21
C PRO A 259 12.34 7.13 13.92
N TRP A 260 12.70 5.88 13.66
CA TRP A 260 13.87 5.17 14.21
C TRP A 260 14.98 4.98 13.17
N LYS A 261 16.19 4.74 13.66
CA LYS A 261 17.34 4.36 12.84
C LYS A 261 17.65 2.87 12.93
N ARG A 262 17.41 2.25 14.08
CA ARG A 262 17.62 0.83 14.35
C ARG A 262 16.37 0.22 14.97
N SER A 263 16.04 -1.01 14.60
CA SER A 263 14.81 -1.67 15.06
C SER A 263 14.61 -1.72 16.58
N PRO A 264 15.63 -1.94 17.43
CA PRO A 264 15.45 -1.90 18.88
C PRO A 264 15.05 -0.53 19.46
N GLU A 265 15.18 0.54 18.69
CA GLU A 265 14.84 1.91 19.11
C GLU A 265 13.41 2.30 18.71
N ALA A 266 12.69 1.42 18.00
CA ALA A 266 11.46 1.78 17.30
C ALA A 266 10.35 2.20 18.29
N VAL A 267 10.16 1.47 19.37
CA VAL A 267 9.13 1.78 20.39
C VAL A 267 9.38 3.15 21.01
N ASP A 268 10.59 3.40 21.53
CA ASP A 268 10.96 4.69 22.12
C ASP A 268 10.84 5.85 21.12
N ALA A 269 11.16 5.58 19.85
CA ALA A 269 11.04 6.58 18.78
C ALA A 269 9.59 6.91 18.47
N LEU A 270 8.69 5.92 18.45
CA LEU A 270 7.25 6.13 18.31
C LEU A 270 6.68 6.93 19.48
N GLU A 271 7.07 6.63 20.71
CA GLU A 271 6.63 7.38 21.90
C GLU A 271 7.04 8.85 21.81
N ARG A 272 8.30 9.13 21.46
CA ARG A 272 8.79 10.51 21.25
C ARG A 272 8.02 11.21 20.13
N PHE A 273 7.79 10.55 19.01
CA PHE A 273 7.06 11.10 17.87
C PHE A 273 5.60 11.41 18.26
N ALA A 274 4.91 10.46 18.88
CA ALA A 274 3.51 10.62 19.26
C ALA A 274 3.33 11.71 20.33
N GLY A 275 4.27 11.82 21.28
CA GLY A 275 4.26 12.88 22.29
C GLY A 275 4.41 14.29 21.71
N ARG A 276 5.04 14.42 20.52
CA ARG A 276 5.22 15.71 19.83
C ARG A 276 4.09 16.04 18.86
N PHE A 277 3.51 15.06 18.17
CA PHE A 277 2.72 15.30 16.98
C PHE A 277 1.32 14.66 16.97
N ILE A 278 1.00 13.73 17.87
CA ILE A 278 -0.30 13.07 17.93
C ILE A 278 -1.10 13.48 19.17
N ARG A 279 -0.43 13.65 20.29
CA ARG A 279 -1.06 13.94 21.60
C ARG A 279 -0.90 15.40 22.06
N ALA A 280 -0.28 16.22 21.22
CA ALA A 280 -0.06 17.64 21.50
C ALA A 280 -1.31 18.50 21.31
#